data_8553fcccc36c4d658d99787bda13f9ad
#
_entry.id   8553fcccc36c4d658d99787bda13f9ad
#
_cell.length_a   1.000
_cell.length_b   1.000
_cell.length_c   1.000
_cell.angle_alpha   90.00
_cell.angle_beta   90.00
_cell.angle_gamma   90.00
#
_symmetry.space_group_name_H-M   'P 1'
#
loop_
_entity.id
_entity.type
_entity.pdbx_description
1 polymer ?
#
loop_
_entity_poly.entity_id
_entity_poly.type
_entity_poly.pdbx_seq_one_letter_code
_entity_poly.pdbx_strand_id
1 'polypeptide(L)'
;MLDITLLRKDLASAVAGLEKRKKNQPYLDVSAFTALEAERKTLQTRTEEIQARRNTLNKQIGPLKAKGESVDALMAEVNALKAEQESQSKRLEEIQPELQALLLAVPNLPHASVPLGEDETGNVEMRRWAPQGGAGANAKPLGFAARDHVDLGAPLGLDFEMGAKLAGSRFTVMKGPIARLHRALAQFMLDMQTEKHGYTECYVPYIVNAATLSGTGQLPKFEGDLFAAKKGGQDGEPAPDHSALYLIPTSEVPLTNFVRDEVVAESQLPIKVTAHTPCFRSEAGSAGRDTRGMIRQHQFDKVEMVQIVHPEKSYDALEEMTGHAEAVLQALELPYRVVLLCTGDMGFGSTKTYDLEVWLPAQDTYREISSVSNCEAFQARRLQARFKNAQGKNELVHTLNGSGLAVGRALVAVLENHQNEDGSINVPAALRPYIGGAEVLRA
;
A
#
# COMPACT_ATOMS: atom_id res chain seq x y z
N MET A 1 -1.53 3.59 10.29
CA MET A 1 -0.70 4.03 11.46
C MET A 1 -0.94 3.10 12.62
N LEU A 2 0.04 2.94 13.51
CA LEU A 2 -0.11 2.11 14.70
C LEU A 2 -1.24 2.62 15.61
N ASP A 3 -1.80 1.70 16.40
CA ASP A 3 -2.80 2.04 17.41
C ASP A 3 -2.10 2.70 18.60
N ILE A 4 -2.43 3.96 18.88
CA ILE A 4 -1.92 4.69 20.05
C ILE A 4 -2.32 4.01 21.36
N THR A 5 -3.47 3.32 21.39
CA THR A 5 -3.93 2.58 22.58
C THR A 5 -2.98 1.44 22.92
N LEU A 6 -2.46 0.74 21.88
CA LEU A 6 -1.44 -0.29 22.07
C LEU A 6 -0.17 0.30 22.70
N LEU A 7 0.30 1.44 22.16
CA LEU A 7 1.50 2.13 22.69
C LEU A 7 1.30 2.62 24.14
N ARG A 8 0.11 3.11 24.46
CA ARG A 8 -0.23 3.53 25.83
C ARG A 8 -0.30 2.36 26.82
N LYS A 9 -0.74 1.19 26.35
CA LYS A 9 -0.91 0.00 27.18
C LYS A 9 0.40 -0.73 27.42
N ASP A 10 1.20 -0.90 26.37
CA ASP A 10 2.46 -1.66 26.41
C ASP A 10 3.46 -1.12 25.38
N LEU A 11 4.10 -0.01 25.73
CA LEU A 11 5.09 0.64 24.88
C LEU A 11 6.31 -0.27 24.63
N ALA A 12 6.74 -1.01 25.64
CA ALA A 12 7.93 -1.86 25.55
C ALA A 12 7.73 -2.98 24.51
N SER A 13 6.59 -3.67 24.53
CA SER A 13 6.27 -4.71 23.54
C SER A 13 6.11 -4.14 22.13
N ALA A 14 5.53 -2.94 21.99
CA ALA A 14 5.41 -2.29 20.70
C ALA A 14 6.79 -1.91 20.11
N VAL A 15 7.69 -1.36 20.94
CA VAL A 15 9.08 -1.04 20.54
C VAL A 15 9.83 -2.31 20.15
N ALA A 16 9.76 -3.36 20.97
CA ALA A 16 10.39 -4.65 20.65
C ALA A 16 9.84 -5.26 19.34
N GLY A 17 8.54 -5.07 19.06
CA GLY A 17 7.95 -5.45 17.78
C GLY A 17 8.52 -4.67 16.58
N LEU A 18 8.72 -3.36 16.73
CA LEU A 18 9.33 -2.51 15.71
C LEU A 18 10.80 -2.84 15.48
N GLU A 19 11.54 -3.16 16.53
CA GLU A 19 12.97 -3.54 16.46
C GLU A 19 13.20 -4.83 15.65
N LYS A 20 12.18 -5.69 15.54
CA LYS A 20 12.24 -6.87 14.65
C LYS A 20 12.45 -6.50 13.18
N ARG A 21 12.04 -5.30 12.75
CA ARG A 21 12.20 -4.83 11.35
C ARG A 21 13.65 -4.49 10.98
N LYS A 22 14.57 -4.43 11.93
CA LYS A 22 16.03 -4.29 11.79
C LYS A 22 16.54 -3.01 11.11
N LYS A 23 16.00 -2.64 9.92
CA LYS A 23 16.42 -1.46 9.14
C LYS A 23 15.80 -0.16 9.71
N ASN A 24 16.52 0.97 9.53
CA ASN A 24 16.02 2.33 9.81
C ASN A 24 15.60 2.60 11.27
N GLN A 25 16.22 1.93 12.24
CA GLN A 25 15.94 2.16 13.66
C GLN A 25 16.55 3.48 14.18
N PRO A 26 15.97 4.10 15.21
CA PRO A 26 14.67 3.76 15.80
C PRO A 26 13.50 4.25 14.93
N TYR A 27 12.44 3.47 14.81
CA TYR A 27 11.23 3.88 14.08
C TYR A 27 10.34 4.83 14.87
N LEU A 28 10.34 4.72 16.20
CA LEU A 28 9.58 5.58 17.11
C LEU A 28 10.56 6.35 18.01
N ASP A 29 10.42 7.67 18.05
CA ASP A 29 11.04 8.47 19.12
C ASP A 29 10.28 8.23 20.43
N VAL A 30 10.78 7.26 21.20
CA VAL A 30 10.18 6.85 22.48
C VAL A 30 10.23 7.99 23.50
N SER A 31 11.28 8.81 23.48
CA SER A 31 11.43 9.93 24.39
C SER A 31 10.39 11.01 24.14
N ALA A 32 10.24 11.42 22.88
CA ALA A 32 9.24 12.41 22.46
C ALA A 32 7.81 11.89 22.71
N PHE A 33 7.54 10.63 22.35
CA PHE A 33 6.23 10.01 22.61
C PHE A 33 5.88 9.99 24.10
N THR A 34 6.81 9.58 24.95
CA THR A 34 6.60 9.49 26.40
C THR A 34 6.39 10.87 27.02
N ALA A 35 7.17 11.88 26.59
CA ALA A 35 7.03 13.25 27.06
C ALA A 35 5.66 13.84 26.70
N LEU A 36 5.22 13.71 25.44
CA LEU A 36 3.92 14.21 24.99
C LEU A 36 2.74 13.49 25.68
N GLU A 37 2.83 12.18 25.89
CA GLU A 37 1.79 11.44 26.62
C GLU A 37 1.73 11.78 28.11
N ALA A 38 2.87 12.05 28.75
CA ALA A 38 2.92 12.53 30.13
C ALA A 38 2.29 13.93 30.26
N GLU A 39 2.66 14.85 29.36
CA GLU A 39 2.09 16.19 29.29
C GLU A 39 0.57 16.12 29.05
N ARG A 40 0.13 15.36 28.06
CA ARG A 40 -1.30 15.16 27.75
C ARG A 40 -2.08 14.66 28.98
N LYS A 41 -1.56 13.65 29.67
CA LYS A 41 -2.21 13.08 30.86
C LYS A 41 -2.32 14.10 31.99
N THR A 42 -1.25 14.87 32.23
CA THR A 42 -1.23 15.93 33.24
C THR A 42 -2.26 17.01 32.96
N LEU A 43 -2.30 17.51 31.72
CA LEU A 43 -3.26 18.53 31.27
C LEU A 43 -4.70 18.03 31.34
N GLN A 44 -4.96 16.78 30.94
CA GLN A 44 -6.28 16.18 31.01
C GLN A 44 -6.77 16.07 32.45
N THR A 45 -5.98 15.55 33.37
CA THR A 45 -6.31 15.44 34.79
C THR A 45 -6.61 16.84 35.37
N ARG A 46 -5.74 17.81 35.07
CA ARG A 46 -5.92 19.18 35.58
C ARG A 46 -7.18 19.84 34.99
N THR A 47 -7.51 19.61 33.74
CA THR A 47 -8.76 20.12 33.11
C THR A 47 -9.99 19.53 33.81
N GLU A 48 -9.97 18.25 34.17
CA GLU A 48 -11.06 17.59 34.91
C GLU A 48 -11.21 18.18 36.33
N GLU A 49 -10.08 18.40 37.05
CA GLU A 49 -10.06 19.06 38.35
C GLU A 49 -10.67 20.48 38.28
N ILE A 50 -10.24 21.29 37.30
CA ILE A 50 -10.73 22.64 37.08
C ILE A 50 -12.24 22.60 36.84
N GLN A 51 -12.72 21.71 35.99
CA GLN A 51 -14.12 21.57 35.70
C GLN A 51 -14.94 21.21 36.95
N ALA A 52 -14.46 20.27 37.76
CA ALA A 52 -15.08 19.88 39.02
C ALA A 52 -15.11 21.07 40.02
N ARG A 53 -14.01 21.80 40.15
CA ARG A 53 -13.93 22.97 41.03
C ARG A 53 -14.89 24.09 40.60
N ARG A 54 -14.90 24.41 39.30
CA ARG A 54 -15.83 25.40 38.74
C ARG A 54 -17.31 25.04 38.97
N ASN A 55 -17.65 23.75 38.79
CA ASN A 55 -19.01 23.29 39.08
C ASN A 55 -19.37 23.48 40.56
N THR A 56 -18.45 23.24 41.46
CA THR A 56 -18.64 23.46 42.93
C THR A 56 -18.86 24.94 43.26
N LEU A 57 -18.00 25.81 42.72
CA LEU A 57 -18.08 27.27 42.96
C LEU A 57 -19.37 27.83 42.38
N ASN A 58 -19.78 27.43 41.17
CA ASN A 58 -21.04 27.90 40.56
C ASN A 58 -22.27 27.50 41.39
N LYS A 59 -22.27 26.33 42.03
CA LYS A 59 -23.32 25.93 42.95
C LYS A 59 -23.42 26.80 44.20
N GLN A 60 -22.31 27.39 44.66
CA GLN A 60 -22.25 28.27 45.83
C GLN A 60 -22.68 29.71 45.50
N ILE A 61 -22.37 30.20 44.31
CA ILE A 61 -22.65 31.58 43.89
C ILE A 61 -24.15 31.91 43.94
N GLY A 62 -25.01 31.02 43.47
CA GLY A 62 -26.45 31.23 43.42
C GLY A 62 -27.07 31.51 44.80
N PRO A 63 -26.90 30.61 45.79
CA PRO A 63 -27.41 30.80 47.16
C PRO A 63 -26.86 32.04 47.88
N LEU A 64 -25.55 32.36 47.69
CA LEU A 64 -24.96 33.54 48.29
C LEU A 64 -25.49 34.84 47.71
N LYS A 65 -25.66 34.93 46.41
CA LYS A 65 -26.33 36.06 45.75
C LYS A 65 -27.76 36.25 46.27
N ALA A 66 -28.49 35.17 46.47
CA ALA A 66 -29.87 35.24 47.00
C ALA A 66 -29.95 35.77 48.44
N LYS A 67 -28.88 35.61 49.22
CA LYS A 67 -28.71 36.12 50.60
C LYS A 67 -28.15 37.55 50.66
N GLY A 68 -27.78 38.15 49.50
CA GLY A 68 -27.14 39.47 49.44
C GLY A 68 -25.65 39.48 49.88
N GLU A 69 -25.03 38.31 49.96
CA GLU A 69 -23.61 38.19 50.31
C GLU A 69 -22.71 38.46 49.07
N SER A 70 -21.52 39.04 49.28
CA SER A 70 -20.56 39.26 48.20
C SER A 70 -20.07 37.95 47.63
N VAL A 71 -20.06 37.84 46.30
CA VAL A 71 -19.53 36.69 45.53
C VAL A 71 -18.33 37.05 44.69
N ASP A 72 -17.73 38.23 44.89
CA ASP A 72 -16.66 38.77 44.04
C ASP A 72 -15.44 37.86 44.02
N ALA A 73 -15.04 37.36 45.21
CA ALA A 73 -13.90 36.44 45.33
C ALA A 73 -14.16 35.11 44.60
N LEU A 74 -15.37 34.56 44.71
CA LEU A 74 -15.76 33.32 44.02
C LEU A 74 -15.81 33.52 42.49
N MET A 75 -16.32 34.66 42.04
CA MET A 75 -16.32 35.00 40.62
C MET A 75 -14.92 35.23 40.06
N ALA A 76 -14.03 35.85 40.84
CA ALA A 76 -12.62 36.00 40.44
C ALA A 76 -11.93 34.63 40.32
N GLU A 77 -12.15 33.68 41.26
CA GLU A 77 -11.67 32.32 41.16
C GLU A 77 -12.24 31.57 39.94
N VAL A 78 -13.55 31.66 39.67
CA VAL A 78 -14.14 31.04 38.50
C VAL A 78 -13.53 31.57 37.20
N ASN A 79 -13.30 32.92 37.12
CA ASN A 79 -12.70 33.51 35.92
C ASN A 79 -11.23 33.08 35.76
N ALA A 80 -10.46 33.00 36.81
CA ALA A 80 -9.07 32.49 36.77
C ALA A 80 -9.02 31.05 36.33
N LEU A 81 -9.88 30.17 36.87
CA LEU A 81 -10.00 28.77 36.47
C LEU A 81 -10.44 28.61 35.02
N LYS A 82 -11.32 29.51 34.53
CA LYS A 82 -11.77 29.52 33.12
C LYS A 82 -10.58 29.84 32.19
N ALA A 83 -9.78 30.85 32.49
CA ALA A 83 -8.61 31.23 31.71
C ALA A 83 -7.56 30.10 31.70
N GLU A 84 -7.30 29.45 32.84
CA GLU A 84 -6.43 28.29 32.94
C GLU A 84 -6.94 27.14 32.06
N GLN A 85 -8.24 26.82 32.13
CA GLN A 85 -8.86 25.77 31.33
C GLN A 85 -8.72 26.03 29.82
N GLU A 86 -8.95 27.27 29.37
CA GLU A 86 -8.80 27.66 27.96
C GLU A 86 -7.37 27.46 27.46
N SER A 87 -6.36 27.87 28.28
CA SER A 87 -4.96 27.66 27.95
C SER A 87 -4.60 26.17 27.83
N GLN A 88 -5.07 25.34 28.77
CA GLN A 88 -4.81 23.90 28.77
C GLN A 88 -5.52 23.17 27.62
N SER A 89 -6.75 23.56 27.31
CA SER A 89 -7.48 23.01 26.18
C SER A 89 -6.75 23.29 24.86
N LYS A 90 -6.24 24.51 24.69
CA LYS A 90 -5.43 24.86 23.50
C LYS A 90 -4.18 23.98 23.39
N ARG A 91 -3.45 23.78 24.48
CA ARG A 91 -2.27 22.91 24.46
C ARG A 91 -2.61 21.44 24.19
N LEU A 92 -3.74 20.94 24.71
CA LEU A 92 -4.24 19.59 24.40
C LEU A 92 -4.56 19.44 22.91
N GLU A 93 -5.14 20.48 22.28
CA GLU A 93 -5.40 20.49 20.84
C GLU A 93 -4.11 20.47 20.02
N GLU A 94 -3.02 21.09 20.50
CA GLU A 94 -1.70 21.06 19.84
C GLU A 94 -0.99 19.71 20.00
N ILE A 95 -1.10 19.04 21.17
CA ILE A 95 -0.45 17.74 21.43
C ILE A 95 -0.99 16.63 20.50
N GLN A 96 -2.27 16.67 20.15
CA GLN A 96 -2.87 15.61 19.29
C GLN A 96 -2.20 15.50 17.91
N PRO A 97 -2.04 16.57 17.11
CA PRO A 97 -1.33 16.52 15.85
C PRO A 97 0.17 16.20 16.03
N GLU A 98 0.82 16.64 17.13
CA GLU A 98 2.21 16.27 17.41
C GLU A 98 2.36 14.75 17.59
N LEU A 99 1.51 14.13 18.41
CA LEU A 99 1.47 12.67 18.58
C LEU A 99 1.14 11.95 17.26
N GLN A 100 0.19 12.48 16.49
CA GLN A 100 -0.17 11.91 15.21
C GLN A 100 1.01 11.97 14.23
N ALA A 101 1.73 13.08 14.16
CA ALA A 101 2.90 13.24 13.30
C ALA A 101 3.99 12.20 13.62
N LEU A 102 4.27 11.97 14.92
CA LEU A 102 5.20 10.91 15.33
C LEU A 102 4.76 9.53 14.83
N LEU A 103 3.47 9.20 14.95
CA LEU A 103 2.94 7.88 14.58
C LEU A 103 2.81 7.68 13.06
N LEU A 104 2.66 8.76 12.28
CA LEU A 104 2.59 8.67 10.82
C LEU A 104 3.90 8.16 10.19
N ALA A 105 5.04 8.38 10.84
CA ALA A 105 6.36 7.92 10.39
C ALA A 105 6.68 6.46 10.81
N VAL A 106 5.86 5.85 11.68
CA VAL A 106 6.12 4.52 12.25
C VAL A 106 5.47 3.44 11.38
N PRO A 107 6.21 2.36 10.99
CA PRO A 107 5.66 1.26 10.21
C PRO A 107 4.71 0.38 11.02
N ASN A 108 3.98 -0.51 10.34
CA ASN A 108 3.17 -1.52 11.00
C ASN A 108 4.02 -2.57 11.71
N LEU A 109 3.45 -3.25 12.71
CA LEU A 109 4.11 -4.34 13.42
C LEU A 109 4.09 -5.63 12.59
N PRO A 110 5.20 -6.39 12.54
CA PRO A 110 5.19 -7.71 11.92
C PRO A 110 4.29 -8.69 12.68
N HIS A 111 3.51 -9.48 11.95
CA HIS A 111 2.76 -10.59 12.51
C HIS A 111 3.70 -11.66 13.11
N ALA A 112 3.24 -12.40 14.11
CA ALA A 112 4.07 -13.38 14.82
C ALA A 112 4.61 -14.51 13.91
N SER A 113 3.93 -14.82 12.80
CA SER A 113 4.38 -15.83 11.83
C SER A 113 5.45 -15.35 10.84
N VAL A 114 5.78 -14.06 10.85
CA VAL A 114 6.78 -13.50 9.91
C VAL A 114 8.18 -13.88 10.38
N PRO A 115 9.03 -14.44 9.50
CA PRO A 115 10.39 -14.82 9.85
C PRO A 115 11.25 -13.59 10.16
N LEU A 116 12.17 -13.74 11.11
CA LEU A 116 13.16 -12.71 11.40
C LEU A 116 14.23 -12.70 10.31
N GLY A 117 14.58 -11.52 9.80
CA GLY A 117 15.63 -11.33 8.79
C GLY A 117 15.98 -9.86 8.65
N GLU A 118 17.12 -9.57 8.02
CA GLU A 118 17.63 -8.21 7.81
C GLU A 118 17.29 -7.66 6.42
N ASP A 119 17.19 -8.54 5.42
CA ASP A 119 16.93 -8.23 4.02
C ASP A 119 16.29 -9.43 3.30
N GLU A 120 16.21 -9.38 1.97
CA GLU A 120 15.61 -10.39 1.11
C GLU A 120 16.19 -11.79 1.28
N THR A 121 17.43 -11.92 1.79
CA THR A 121 18.03 -13.23 2.06
C THR A 121 17.37 -13.98 3.22
N GLY A 122 16.67 -13.26 4.08
CA GLY A 122 15.87 -13.82 5.18
C GLY A 122 14.46 -14.27 4.79
N ASN A 123 14.06 -14.06 3.53
CA ASN A 123 12.74 -14.48 3.05
C ASN A 123 12.66 -16.01 2.96
N VAL A 124 11.47 -16.55 3.22
CA VAL A 124 11.26 -18.01 3.26
C VAL A 124 10.38 -18.45 2.10
N GLU A 125 10.90 -19.36 1.27
CA GLU A 125 10.09 -19.99 0.24
C GLU A 125 9.03 -20.89 0.86
N MET A 126 7.78 -20.60 0.53
CA MET A 126 6.62 -21.34 1.04
C MET A 126 6.21 -22.47 0.09
N ARG A 127 6.21 -22.19 -1.22
CA ARG A 127 5.85 -23.12 -2.27
C ARG A 127 6.34 -22.66 -3.62
N ARG A 128 6.39 -23.58 -4.59
CA ARG A 128 6.71 -23.32 -5.99
C ARG A 128 5.84 -24.13 -6.92
N TRP A 129 5.79 -23.72 -8.17
CA TRP A 129 5.04 -24.40 -9.21
C TRP A 129 5.72 -24.21 -10.56
N ALA A 130 5.60 -25.23 -11.43
CA ALA A 130 6.02 -25.15 -12.82
C ALA A 130 5.06 -25.97 -13.72
N PRO A 131 4.89 -25.58 -15.01
CA PRO A 131 3.91 -26.22 -15.92
C PRO A 131 4.15 -27.72 -16.11
N GLN A 132 5.41 -28.17 -16.10
CA GLN A 132 5.79 -29.56 -16.38
C GLN A 132 5.89 -30.44 -15.13
N GLY A 133 5.19 -30.14 -14.08
CA GLY A 133 5.23 -30.93 -12.84
C GLY A 133 4.28 -30.44 -11.75
N GLY A 134 3.65 -29.29 -11.95
CA GLY A 134 2.71 -28.72 -10.98
C GLY A 134 3.37 -28.23 -9.70
N ALA A 135 2.67 -28.41 -8.59
CA ALA A 135 3.14 -27.97 -7.27
C ALA A 135 4.45 -28.67 -6.87
N GLY A 136 5.40 -27.88 -6.34
CA GLY A 136 6.72 -28.35 -5.94
C GLY A 136 7.74 -28.52 -7.08
N ALA A 137 7.33 -28.36 -8.34
CA ALA A 137 8.22 -28.52 -9.48
C ALA A 137 9.11 -27.30 -9.69
N ASN A 138 10.34 -27.55 -10.16
CA ASN A 138 11.27 -26.52 -10.62
C ASN A 138 11.01 -26.13 -12.08
N ALA A 139 11.38 -24.91 -12.43
CA ALA A 139 11.48 -24.49 -13.83
C ALA A 139 12.42 -25.43 -14.59
N LYS A 140 12.04 -25.81 -15.81
CA LYS A 140 12.89 -26.64 -16.69
C LYS A 140 13.70 -25.74 -17.61
N PRO A 141 14.97 -26.12 -17.90
CA PRO A 141 15.77 -25.46 -18.93
C PRO A 141 15.11 -25.53 -20.30
N LEU A 142 15.29 -24.49 -21.11
CA LEU A 142 14.74 -24.42 -22.48
C LEU A 142 15.38 -25.39 -23.46
N GLY A 143 16.55 -25.96 -23.15
CA GLY A 143 17.30 -26.83 -24.06
C GLY A 143 18.22 -26.08 -25.05
N PHE A 144 18.15 -24.74 -25.03
CA PHE A 144 19.01 -23.84 -25.80
C PHE A 144 19.36 -22.60 -24.95
N ALA A 145 20.29 -21.76 -25.41
CA ALA A 145 20.68 -20.55 -24.70
C ALA A 145 19.54 -19.53 -24.70
N ALA A 146 19.01 -19.21 -23.52
CA ALA A 146 17.93 -18.24 -23.38
C ALA A 146 18.42 -16.83 -23.79
N ARG A 147 17.63 -16.14 -24.58
CA ARG A 147 17.78 -14.71 -24.85
C ARG A 147 16.95 -13.91 -23.87
N ASP A 148 17.41 -12.72 -23.50
CA ASP A 148 16.64 -11.85 -22.63
C ASP A 148 15.50 -11.14 -23.39
N HIS A 149 14.56 -10.59 -22.62
CA HIS A 149 13.37 -9.91 -23.15
C HIS A 149 13.69 -8.67 -24.00
N VAL A 150 14.86 -8.05 -23.85
CA VAL A 150 15.28 -6.88 -24.65
C VAL A 150 15.58 -7.34 -26.07
N ASP A 151 16.39 -8.39 -26.20
CA ASP A 151 16.78 -8.94 -27.51
C ASP A 151 15.60 -9.61 -28.22
N LEU A 152 14.71 -10.29 -27.49
CA LEU A 152 13.49 -10.88 -28.02
C LEU A 152 12.42 -9.84 -28.40
N GLY A 153 12.29 -8.80 -27.61
CA GLY A 153 11.25 -7.80 -27.77
C GLY A 153 11.56 -6.75 -28.83
N ALA A 154 12.82 -6.42 -29.04
CA ALA A 154 13.23 -5.37 -29.99
C ALA A 154 12.68 -5.62 -31.43
N PRO A 155 12.84 -6.79 -32.04
CA PRO A 155 12.26 -7.05 -33.35
C PRO A 155 10.72 -7.12 -33.34
N LEU A 156 10.09 -7.33 -32.20
CA LEU A 156 8.64 -7.33 -32.02
C LEU A 156 8.06 -5.93 -31.75
N GLY A 157 8.92 -4.90 -31.60
CA GLY A 157 8.53 -3.51 -31.41
C GLY A 157 8.71 -2.93 -30.01
N LEU A 158 9.51 -3.57 -29.16
CA LEU A 158 9.94 -3.02 -27.87
C LEU A 158 11.06 -1.99 -28.11
N ASP A 159 10.85 -0.73 -27.72
CA ASP A 159 11.71 0.40 -28.12
C ASP A 159 12.07 1.27 -26.91
N PHE A 160 13.26 1.01 -26.36
CA PHE A 160 13.81 1.77 -25.22
C PHE A 160 14.42 3.11 -25.65
N GLU A 161 14.96 3.19 -26.87
CA GLU A 161 15.56 4.44 -27.38
C GLU A 161 14.50 5.52 -27.56
N MET A 162 13.35 5.13 -28.14
CA MET A 162 12.22 6.04 -28.26
C MET A 162 11.65 6.43 -26.89
N GLY A 163 11.57 5.49 -25.93
CA GLY A 163 11.17 5.77 -24.56
C GLY A 163 12.09 6.81 -23.91
N ALA A 164 13.41 6.63 -24.04
CA ALA A 164 14.40 7.56 -23.53
C ALA A 164 14.32 8.94 -24.21
N LYS A 165 14.06 8.97 -25.51
CA LYS A 165 13.88 10.22 -26.27
C LYS A 165 12.65 11.01 -25.81
N LEU A 166 11.56 10.33 -25.47
CA LEU A 166 10.29 10.97 -25.10
C LEU A 166 10.25 11.44 -23.64
N ALA A 167 10.84 10.67 -22.72
CA ALA A 167 10.65 10.91 -21.28
C ALA A 167 11.89 10.64 -20.42
N GLY A 168 13.01 10.19 -21.00
CA GLY A 168 14.21 9.83 -20.27
C GLY A 168 14.40 8.34 -20.06
N SER A 169 15.41 7.96 -19.29
CA SER A 169 15.69 6.57 -18.94
C SER A 169 14.52 5.93 -18.19
N ARG A 170 14.41 4.59 -18.22
CA ARG A 170 13.36 3.80 -17.55
C ARG A 170 11.93 4.08 -18.05
N PHE A 171 11.80 4.60 -19.27
CA PHE A 171 10.57 4.63 -20.04
C PHE A 171 10.72 3.78 -21.29
N THR A 172 9.61 3.19 -21.73
CA THR A 172 9.60 2.26 -22.86
C THR A 172 8.44 2.58 -23.79
N VAL A 173 8.70 2.50 -25.10
CA VAL A 173 7.66 2.52 -26.12
C VAL A 173 7.47 1.11 -26.65
N MET A 174 6.22 0.72 -26.86
CA MET A 174 5.82 -0.55 -27.46
C MET A 174 5.05 -0.29 -28.75
N LYS A 175 5.37 -1.05 -29.79
CA LYS A 175 4.72 -0.94 -31.13
C LYS A 175 4.32 -2.32 -31.63
N GLY A 176 3.31 -2.40 -32.48
CA GLY A 176 2.91 -3.61 -33.19
C GLY A 176 2.60 -4.81 -32.28
N PRO A 177 3.21 -5.98 -32.56
CA PRO A 177 2.90 -7.22 -31.83
C PRO A 177 3.11 -7.12 -30.32
N ILE A 178 4.17 -6.45 -29.87
CA ILE A 178 4.49 -6.35 -28.43
C ILE A 178 3.47 -5.48 -27.69
N ALA A 179 3.03 -4.36 -28.28
CA ALA A 179 2.00 -3.51 -27.71
C ALA A 179 0.65 -4.26 -27.60
N ARG A 180 0.34 -5.09 -28.60
CA ARG A 180 -0.86 -5.93 -28.58
C ARG A 180 -0.77 -7.00 -27.49
N LEU A 181 0.39 -7.64 -27.33
CA LEU A 181 0.61 -8.65 -26.27
C LEU A 181 0.52 -8.02 -24.86
N HIS A 182 1.11 -6.84 -24.66
CA HIS A 182 1.01 -6.10 -23.39
C HIS A 182 -0.46 -5.81 -23.04
N ARG A 183 -1.24 -5.29 -23.99
CA ARG A 183 -2.67 -5.04 -23.80
C ARG A 183 -3.44 -6.33 -23.52
N ALA A 184 -3.14 -7.42 -24.22
CA ALA A 184 -3.76 -8.72 -24.03
C ALA A 184 -3.51 -9.27 -22.62
N LEU A 185 -2.29 -9.15 -22.11
CA LEU A 185 -1.93 -9.52 -20.75
C LEU A 185 -2.75 -8.74 -19.72
N ALA A 186 -2.83 -7.42 -19.86
CA ALA A 186 -3.59 -6.58 -18.95
C ALA A 186 -5.08 -6.94 -18.93
N GLN A 187 -5.67 -7.12 -20.11
CA GLN A 187 -7.07 -7.49 -20.25
C GLN A 187 -7.35 -8.89 -19.68
N PHE A 188 -6.52 -9.87 -20.02
CA PHE A 188 -6.64 -11.24 -19.49
C PHE A 188 -6.56 -11.27 -17.96
N MET A 189 -5.60 -10.55 -17.36
CA MET A 189 -5.46 -10.46 -15.92
C MET A 189 -6.70 -9.85 -15.26
N LEU A 190 -7.22 -8.77 -15.85
CA LEU A 190 -8.40 -8.07 -15.33
C LEU A 190 -9.65 -8.95 -15.40
N ASP A 191 -9.85 -9.64 -16.52
CA ASP A 191 -10.97 -10.59 -16.71
C ASP A 191 -10.88 -11.76 -15.72
N MET A 192 -9.66 -12.27 -15.45
CA MET A 192 -9.50 -13.30 -14.41
C MET A 192 -9.94 -12.82 -13.04
N GLN A 193 -9.57 -11.61 -12.63
CA GLN A 193 -9.93 -11.11 -11.31
C GLN A 193 -11.43 -10.86 -11.21
N THR A 194 -12.05 -10.35 -12.26
CA THR A 194 -13.48 -10.03 -12.26
C THR A 194 -14.37 -11.25 -12.44
N GLU A 195 -14.11 -12.08 -13.44
CA GLU A 195 -14.98 -13.21 -13.81
C GLU A 195 -14.77 -14.47 -12.96
N LYS A 196 -13.52 -14.71 -12.51
CA LYS A 196 -13.17 -15.93 -11.75
C LYS A 196 -13.09 -15.70 -10.25
N HIS A 197 -12.59 -14.52 -9.83
CA HIS A 197 -12.27 -14.26 -8.43
C HIS A 197 -13.25 -13.28 -7.76
N GLY A 198 -14.23 -12.76 -8.52
CA GLY A 198 -15.34 -11.98 -7.98
C GLY A 198 -14.97 -10.57 -7.54
N TYR A 199 -13.92 -9.97 -8.12
CA TYR A 199 -13.61 -8.57 -7.92
C TYR A 199 -14.51 -7.68 -8.78
N THR A 200 -14.88 -6.54 -8.25
CA THR A 200 -15.52 -5.49 -9.04
C THR A 200 -14.46 -4.67 -9.75
N GLU A 201 -14.54 -4.60 -11.08
CA GLU A 201 -13.68 -3.73 -11.89
C GLU A 201 -13.99 -2.27 -11.62
N CYS A 202 -12.94 -1.47 -11.45
CA CYS A 202 -13.04 -0.05 -11.19
C CYS A 202 -12.15 0.75 -12.17
N TYR A 203 -12.69 1.86 -12.66
CA TYR A 203 -11.92 2.90 -13.30
C TYR A 203 -11.68 4.04 -12.30
N VAL A 204 -10.42 4.37 -12.04
CA VAL A 204 -10.03 5.29 -10.98
C VAL A 204 -9.18 6.45 -11.52
N PRO A 205 -9.15 7.61 -10.85
CA PRO A 205 -8.21 8.69 -11.19
C PRO A 205 -6.75 8.24 -11.07
N TYR A 206 -5.92 8.62 -12.07
CA TYR A 206 -4.47 8.38 -12.05
C TYR A 206 -3.71 9.53 -11.40
N ILE A 207 -4.36 10.66 -11.19
CA ILE A 207 -3.84 11.81 -10.44
C ILE A 207 -4.72 11.95 -9.19
N VAL A 208 -4.07 11.96 -8.03
CA VAL A 208 -4.75 11.99 -6.73
C VAL A 208 -4.18 13.10 -5.84
N ASN A 209 -4.93 13.52 -4.83
CA ASN A 209 -4.48 14.49 -3.84
C ASN A 209 -3.66 13.84 -2.72
N ALA A 210 -2.96 14.67 -1.93
CA ALA A 210 -2.13 14.23 -0.81
C ALA A 210 -2.90 13.42 0.25
N ALA A 211 -4.17 13.76 0.50
CA ALA A 211 -5.00 13.05 1.49
C ALA A 211 -5.22 11.58 1.10
N THR A 212 -5.40 11.30 -0.19
CA THR A 212 -5.55 9.95 -0.74
C THR A 212 -4.27 9.11 -0.53
N LEU A 213 -3.09 9.70 -0.77
CA LEU A 213 -1.78 9.05 -0.53
C LEU A 213 -1.47 8.87 0.96
N SER A 214 -1.91 9.80 1.80
CA SER A 214 -1.76 9.68 3.26
C SER A 214 -2.60 8.54 3.83
N GLY A 215 -3.77 8.30 3.25
CA GLY A 215 -4.68 7.22 3.65
C GLY A 215 -4.05 5.83 3.55
N THR A 216 -3.29 5.56 2.51
CA THR A 216 -2.60 4.29 2.27
C THR A 216 -1.14 4.27 2.77
N GLY A 217 -0.60 5.42 3.22
CA GLY A 217 0.69 5.50 3.90
C GLY A 217 1.89 5.86 3.03
N GLN A 218 1.69 6.27 1.77
CA GLN A 218 2.76 6.79 0.93
C GLN A 218 3.26 8.14 1.44
N LEU A 219 2.36 9.00 1.86
CA LEU A 219 2.71 10.27 2.50
C LEU A 219 2.60 10.17 4.04
N PRO A 220 3.44 10.94 4.75
CA PRO A 220 4.46 11.87 4.25
C PRO A 220 5.80 11.21 3.89
N LYS A 221 6.04 9.98 4.32
CA LYS A 221 7.39 9.35 4.37
C LYS A 221 8.02 9.09 3.00
N PHE A 222 7.22 8.75 1.99
CA PHE A 222 7.69 8.30 0.68
C PHE A 222 7.42 9.31 -0.43
N GLU A 223 7.36 10.59 -0.11
CA GLU A 223 7.14 11.65 -1.11
C GLU A 223 8.21 11.65 -2.21
N GLY A 224 9.47 11.33 -1.86
CA GLY A 224 10.57 11.22 -2.81
C GLY A 224 10.40 10.13 -3.87
N ASP A 225 9.54 9.13 -3.63
CA ASP A 225 9.25 8.06 -4.57
C ASP A 225 8.07 8.37 -5.51
N LEU A 226 7.43 9.54 -5.35
CA LEU A 226 6.25 9.94 -6.11
C LEU A 226 6.62 10.89 -7.26
N PHE A 227 5.83 10.82 -8.34
CA PHE A 227 5.77 11.87 -9.35
C PHE A 227 4.70 12.88 -8.94
N ALA A 228 5.12 14.14 -8.73
CA ALA A 228 4.19 15.25 -8.50
C ALA A 228 3.63 15.77 -9.81
N ALA A 229 2.35 16.13 -9.83
CA ALA A 229 1.68 16.75 -10.95
C ALA A 229 1.28 18.18 -10.60
N LYS A 230 1.50 19.12 -11.53
CA LYS A 230 1.09 20.51 -11.38
C LYS A 230 -0.11 20.79 -12.29
N LYS A 231 -1.20 21.26 -11.70
CA LYS A 231 -2.35 21.74 -12.48
C LYS A 231 -1.96 23.05 -13.16
N GLY A 232 -2.18 23.15 -14.47
CA GLY A 232 -2.01 24.40 -15.20
C GLY A 232 -2.96 25.51 -14.69
N GLY A 233 -2.51 26.76 -14.72
CA GLY A 233 -3.38 27.92 -14.48
C GLY A 233 -4.34 28.13 -15.66
N GLN A 234 -5.47 28.78 -15.42
CA GLN A 234 -6.36 29.30 -16.47
C GLN A 234 -6.03 30.76 -16.76
N ASP A 235 -6.00 31.14 -18.04
CA ASP A 235 -5.91 32.53 -18.52
C ASP A 235 -4.88 33.46 -17.81
N GLY A 236 -3.66 32.92 -17.60
CA GLY A 236 -2.56 33.70 -17.00
C GLY A 236 -2.53 33.74 -15.48
N GLU A 237 -3.49 33.12 -14.80
CA GLU A 237 -3.43 32.95 -13.36
C GLU A 237 -2.41 31.85 -12.98
N PRO A 238 -1.55 32.09 -11.98
CA PRO A 238 -0.65 31.05 -11.50
C PRO A 238 -1.46 29.86 -10.97
N ALA A 239 -1.01 28.65 -11.26
CA ALA A 239 -1.61 27.45 -10.67
C ALA A 239 -1.62 27.59 -9.14
N PRO A 240 -2.76 27.24 -8.45
CA PRO A 240 -2.83 27.33 -6.99
C PRO A 240 -1.73 26.49 -6.35
N ASP A 241 -0.89 27.11 -5.52
CA ASP A 241 0.25 26.44 -4.85
C ASP A 241 -0.16 25.34 -3.85
N HIS A 242 -1.47 25.23 -3.55
CA HIS A 242 -1.95 24.44 -2.42
C HIS A 242 -2.54 23.07 -2.78
N SER A 243 -2.60 22.72 -4.04
CA SER A 243 -3.09 21.39 -4.45
C SER A 243 -1.93 20.52 -4.91
N ALA A 244 -1.14 19.99 -3.95
CA ALA A 244 -0.20 18.95 -4.28
C ALA A 244 -0.98 17.76 -4.86
N LEU A 245 -0.79 17.53 -6.15
CA LEU A 245 -1.33 16.41 -6.90
C LEU A 245 -0.20 15.49 -7.27
N TYR A 246 -0.48 14.20 -7.29
CA TYR A 246 0.51 13.18 -7.56
C TYR A 246 -0.04 12.15 -8.53
N LEU A 247 0.83 11.64 -9.40
CA LEU A 247 0.54 10.44 -10.18
C LEU A 247 0.55 9.22 -9.26
N ILE A 248 -0.40 8.31 -9.41
CA ILE A 248 -0.51 7.13 -8.55
C ILE A 248 0.69 6.18 -8.71
N PRO A 249 1.33 5.71 -7.63
CA PRO A 249 2.35 4.66 -7.71
C PRO A 249 1.75 3.26 -7.84
N THR A 250 0.45 3.13 -7.60
CA THR A 250 -0.37 1.91 -7.64
C THR A 250 -1.84 2.28 -7.53
N SER A 251 -2.74 1.52 -8.14
CA SER A 251 -4.18 1.71 -7.94
C SER A 251 -4.69 1.26 -6.56
N GLU A 252 -3.87 0.60 -5.75
CA GLU A 252 -4.13 0.44 -4.31
C GLU A 252 -4.56 1.77 -3.68
N VAL A 253 -3.87 2.86 -4.03
CA VAL A 253 -4.09 4.19 -3.46
C VAL A 253 -5.53 4.67 -3.65
N PRO A 254 -6.08 4.83 -4.85
CA PRO A 254 -7.47 5.22 -5.01
C PRO A 254 -8.46 4.15 -4.56
N LEU A 255 -8.20 2.86 -4.82
CA LEU A 255 -9.13 1.77 -4.49
C LEU A 255 -9.37 1.64 -2.98
N THR A 256 -8.31 1.68 -2.18
CA THR A 256 -8.42 1.57 -0.71
C THR A 256 -9.13 2.80 -0.12
N ASN A 257 -9.04 3.96 -0.76
CA ASN A 257 -9.72 5.18 -0.33
C ASN A 257 -11.25 5.18 -0.59
N PHE A 258 -11.83 4.18 -1.24
CA PHE A 258 -13.29 4.07 -1.39
C PHE A 258 -14.03 4.01 -0.05
N VAL A 259 -13.35 3.57 0.99
CA VAL A 259 -13.90 3.49 2.35
C VAL A 259 -13.36 4.55 3.30
N ARG A 260 -12.70 5.61 2.76
CA ARG A 260 -12.19 6.70 3.59
C ARG A 260 -13.33 7.49 4.22
N ASP A 261 -13.26 7.68 5.55
CA ASP A 261 -14.25 8.34 6.40
C ASP A 261 -15.63 7.66 6.43
N GLU A 262 -15.68 6.38 5.97
CA GLU A 262 -16.94 5.63 5.87
C GLU A 262 -17.13 4.65 7.04
N VAL A 263 -18.39 4.37 7.34
CA VAL A 263 -18.82 3.26 8.21
C VAL A 263 -19.68 2.32 7.38
N VAL A 264 -19.06 1.29 6.84
CA VAL A 264 -19.75 0.31 5.98
C VAL A 264 -20.58 -0.66 6.81
N ALA A 265 -21.64 -1.21 6.22
CA ALA A 265 -22.38 -2.29 6.87
C ALA A 265 -21.52 -3.58 6.90
N GLU A 266 -21.57 -4.34 8.00
CA GLU A 266 -20.83 -5.63 8.10
C GLU A 266 -21.20 -6.59 6.96
N SER A 267 -22.47 -6.57 6.52
CA SER A 267 -22.97 -7.40 5.41
C SER A 267 -22.40 -7.04 4.03
N GLN A 268 -21.73 -5.90 3.90
CA GLN A 268 -21.04 -5.50 2.66
C GLN A 268 -19.63 -6.05 2.59
N LEU A 269 -19.09 -6.60 3.69
CA LEU A 269 -17.77 -7.20 3.73
C LEU A 269 -17.79 -8.67 3.28
N PRO A 270 -16.83 -9.13 2.48
CA PRO A 270 -15.68 -8.39 1.94
C PRO A 270 -16.06 -7.50 0.75
N ILE A 271 -15.44 -6.31 0.66
CA ILE A 271 -15.45 -5.50 -0.54
C ILE A 271 -14.20 -5.87 -1.34
N LYS A 272 -14.39 -6.42 -2.55
CA LYS A 272 -13.31 -6.83 -3.46
C LYS A 272 -13.34 -5.95 -4.70
N VAL A 273 -12.29 -5.17 -4.93
CA VAL A 273 -12.17 -4.26 -6.08
C VAL A 273 -10.84 -4.44 -6.79
N THR A 274 -10.84 -4.23 -8.10
CA THR A 274 -9.64 -4.33 -8.94
C THR A 274 -9.63 -3.23 -9.99
N ALA A 275 -8.43 -2.82 -10.40
CA ALA A 275 -8.24 -1.89 -11.49
C ALA A 275 -6.96 -2.18 -12.25
N HIS A 276 -7.00 -2.05 -13.58
CA HIS A 276 -5.83 -1.95 -14.44
C HIS A 276 -5.49 -0.47 -14.62
N THR A 277 -4.29 -0.07 -14.20
CA THR A 277 -3.84 1.32 -14.33
C THR A 277 -2.36 1.40 -14.69
N PRO A 278 -1.91 2.48 -15.34
CA PRO A 278 -0.52 2.88 -15.25
C PRO A 278 -0.17 3.23 -13.80
N CYS A 279 1.07 2.96 -13.44
CA CYS A 279 1.66 3.24 -12.14
C CYS A 279 2.96 4.02 -12.35
N PHE A 280 3.23 5.00 -11.48
CA PHE A 280 4.37 5.92 -11.65
C PHE A 280 5.21 5.93 -10.38
N ARG A 281 6.51 5.56 -10.52
CA ARG A 281 7.46 5.53 -9.41
C ARG A 281 8.76 6.20 -9.81
N SER A 282 9.26 7.14 -8.99
CA SER A 282 10.53 7.81 -9.26
C SER A 282 11.74 6.91 -9.05
N GLU A 283 11.56 5.75 -8.39
CA GLU A 283 12.61 4.75 -8.16
C GLU A 283 13.85 5.34 -7.45
N ALA A 284 13.63 6.30 -6.53
CA ALA A 284 14.69 7.07 -5.88
C ALA A 284 15.74 6.21 -5.16
N GLY A 285 15.33 5.07 -4.60
CA GLY A 285 16.21 4.13 -3.88
C GLY A 285 16.93 3.09 -4.77
N SER A 286 16.76 3.12 -6.11
CA SER A 286 17.20 2.04 -7.00
C SER A 286 18.28 2.44 -8.01
N ALA A 287 19.09 3.45 -7.69
CA ALA A 287 20.16 3.92 -8.56
C ALA A 287 21.12 2.77 -8.94
N GLY A 288 21.36 2.58 -10.25
CA GLY A 288 22.29 1.56 -10.78
C GLY A 288 21.75 0.12 -10.81
N ARG A 289 20.56 -0.18 -10.28
CA ARG A 289 19.95 -1.52 -10.33
C ARG A 289 18.99 -1.66 -11.51
N ASP A 290 19.00 -2.82 -12.17
CA ASP A 290 18.09 -3.18 -13.27
C ASP A 290 17.93 -2.04 -14.32
N THR A 291 19.06 -1.50 -14.78
CA THR A 291 19.09 -0.36 -15.71
C THR A 291 18.77 -0.75 -17.15
N ARG A 292 18.87 -2.05 -17.50
CA ARG A 292 18.52 -2.60 -18.81
C ARG A 292 17.16 -3.30 -18.75
N GLY A 293 16.33 -3.06 -19.77
CA GLY A 293 15.07 -3.78 -19.95
C GLY A 293 13.91 -3.20 -19.11
N MET A 294 12.88 -4.03 -18.90
CA MET A 294 11.60 -3.64 -18.34
C MET A 294 11.40 -4.01 -16.86
N ILE A 295 12.41 -4.54 -16.19
CA ILE A 295 12.26 -5.02 -14.79
C ILE A 295 11.92 -3.85 -13.86
N ARG A 296 12.52 -2.67 -14.13
CA ARG A 296 12.34 -1.47 -13.31
C ARG A 296 12.13 -0.24 -14.18
N GLN A 297 10.90 0.26 -14.16
CA GLN A 297 10.44 1.38 -15.00
C GLN A 297 9.82 2.49 -14.14
N HIS A 298 9.93 3.75 -14.58
CA HIS A 298 9.22 4.89 -13.98
C HIS A 298 7.73 4.85 -14.25
N GLN A 299 7.33 4.29 -15.39
CA GLN A 299 5.94 4.04 -15.76
C GLN A 299 5.77 2.58 -16.13
N PHE A 300 4.81 1.91 -15.53
CA PHE A 300 4.44 0.53 -15.84
C PHE A 300 2.95 0.30 -15.55
N ASP A 301 2.38 -0.73 -16.16
CA ASP A 301 0.98 -1.09 -15.96
C ASP A 301 0.85 -2.22 -14.93
N LYS A 302 -0.19 -2.15 -14.12
CA LYS A 302 -0.50 -3.15 -13.10
C LYS A 302 -2.00 -3.38 -12.99
N VAL A 303 -2.40 -4.64 -12.87
CA VAL A 303 -3.72 -5.02 -12.37
C VAL A 303 -3.58 -5.18 -10.86
N GLU A 304 -4.28 -4.36 -10.11
CA GLU A 304 -4.23 -4.36 -8.65
C GLU A 304 -5.50 -4.90 -8.06
N MET A 305 -5.38 -5.72 -7.03
CA MET A 305 -6.47 -6.26 -6.23
C MET A 305 -6.45 -5.60 -4.86
N VAL A 306 -7.61 -5.14 -4.40
CA VAL A 306 -7.79 -4.63 -3.03
C VAL A 306 -8.97 -5.35 -2.39
N GLN A 307 -8.81 -5.76 -1.15
CA GLN A 307 -9.89 -6.29 -0.33
C GLN A 307 -10.03 -5.49 0.97
N ILE A 308 -11.26 -5.09 1.29
CA ILE A 308 -11.65 -4.51 2.58
C ILE A 308 -12.48 -5.59 3.28
N VAL A 309 -11.99 -6.03 4.43
CA VAL A 309 -12.51 -7.26 5.06
C VAL A 309 -12.79 -7.09 6.55
N HIS A 310 -13.61 -7.99 7.09
CA HIS A 310 -13.74 -8.14 8.52
C HIS A 310 -12.40 -8.58 9.14
N PRO A 311 -11.98 -8.01 10.30
CA PRO A 311 -10.68 -8.31 10.92
C PRO A 311 -10.38 -9.79 11.07
N GLU A 312 -11.36 -10.59 11.50
CA GLU A 312 -11.21 -12.05 11.71
C GLU A 312 -10.95 -12.84 10.42
N LYS A 313 -11.21 -12.23 9.24
CA LYS A 313 -11.07 -12.88 7.92
C LYS A 313 -9.84 -12.43 7.14
N SER A 314 -9.06 -11.50 7.68
CA SER A 314 -7.99 -10.87 6.89
C SER A 314 -6.85 -11.83 6.53
N TYR A 315 -6.56 -12.85 7.34
CA TYR A 315 -5.53 -13.83 7.01
C TYR A 315 -6.01 -14.90 6.02
N ASP A 316 -7.29 -15.29 6.10
CA ASP A 316 -7.92 -16.13 5.06
C ASP A 316 -7.94 -15.39 3.72
N ALA A 317 -8.26 -14.09 3.74
CA ALA A 317 -8.25 -13.22 2.57
C ALA A 317 -6.84 -13.04 1.97
N LEU A 318 -5.79 -13.04 2.79
CA LEU A 318 -4.40 -12.99 2.34
C LEU A 318 -4.04 -14.24 1.53
N GLU A 319 -4.38 -15.42 2.02
CA GLU A 319 -4.14 -16.69 1.31
C GLU A 319 -4.97 -16.75 0.01
N GLU A 320 -6.24 -16.35 0.08
CA GLU A 320 -7.13 -16.28 -1.09
C GLU A 320 -6.56 -15.36 -2.17
N MET A 321 -6.17 -14.13 -1.83
CA MET A 321 -5.61 -13.15 -2.76
C MET A 321 -4.29 -13.62 -3.36
N THR A 322 -3.45 -14.29 -2.58
CA THR A 322 -2.22 -14.92 -3.06
C THR A 322 -2.54 -15.97 -4.11
N GLY A 323 -3.53 -16.84 -3.85
CA GLY A 323 -4.02 -17.83 -4.81
C GLY A 323 -4.57 -17.22 -6.11
N HIS A 324 -5.20 -16.04 -6.04
CA HIS A 324 -5.66 -15.32 -7.24
C HIS A 324 -4.51 -14.85 -8.13
N ALA A 325 -3.41 -14.38 -7.56
CA ALA A 325 -2.20 -14.04 -8.30
C ALA A 325 -1.50 -15.28 -8.88
N GLU A 326 -1.43 -16.39 -8.11
CA GLU A 326 -0.88 -17.67 -8.60
C GLU A 326 -1.68 -18.21 -9.80
N ALA A 327 -3.01 -18.09 -9.77
CA ALA A 327 -3.88 -18.55 -10.85
C ALA A 327 -3.55 -17.87 -12.20
N VAL A 328 -3.17 -16.60 -12.18
CA VAL A 328 -2.73 -15.89 -13.38
C VAL A 328 -1.43 -16.49 -13.92
N LEU A 329 -0.44 -16.72 -13.07
CA LEU A 329 0.85 -17.33 -13.45
C LEU A 329 0.67 -18.74 -14.00
N GLN A 330 -0.19 -19.53 -13.37
CA GLN A 330 -0.52 -20.89 -13.82
C GLN A 330 -1.19 -20.89 -15.19
N ALA A 331 -2.17 -20.01 -15.41
CA ALA A 331 -2.85 -19.89 -16.69
C ALA A 331 -1.93 -19.39 -17.84
N LEU A 332 -0.90 -18.63 -17.50
CA LEU A 332 0.16 -18.21 -18.40
C LEU A 332 1.28 -19.25 -18.57
N GLU A 333 1.19 -20.38 -17.85
CA GLU A 333 2.19 -21.45 -17.86
C GLU A 333 3.59 -20.95 -17.49
N LEU A 334 3.66 -20.03 -16.50
CA LEU A 334 4.92 -19.43 -16.02
C LEU A 334 5.37 -20.10 -14.71
N PRO A 335 6.61 -20.62 -14.65
CA PRO A 335 7.16 -21.15 -13.40
C PRO A 335 7.34 -20.04 -12.36
N TYR A 336 6.94 -20.30 -11.12
CA TYR A 336 7.05 -19.31 -10.04
C TYR A 336 7.31 -19.96 -8.68
N ARG A 337 7.69 -19.14 -7.72
CA ARG A 337 7.68 -19.47 -6.28
C ARG A 337 6.95 -18.40 -5.48
N VAL A 338 6.43 -18.78 -4.33
CA VAL A 338 5.84 -17.88 -3.33
C VAL A 338 6.79 -17.80 -2.14
N VAL A 339 7.18 -16.60 -1.76
CA VAL A 339 8.05 -16.37 -0.61
C VAL A 339 7.34 -15.53 0.45
N LEU A 340 7.49 -15.89 1.72
CA LEU A 340 7.06 -15.08 2.85
C LEU A 340 8.19 -14.12 3.18
N LEU A 341 7.91 -12.81 3.10
CA LEU A 341 8.90 -11.80 3.41
C LEU A 341 9.26 -11.80 4.89
N CYS A 342 10.54 -11.63 5.19
CA CYS A 342 11.04 -11.48 6.55
C CYS A 342 10.83 -10.06 7.09
N THR A 343 11.05 -9.88 8.37
CA THR A 343 10.83 -8.60 9.07
C THR A 343 11.64 -7.44 8.51
N GLY A 344 12.80 -7.68 7.90
CA GLY A 344 13.67 -6.65 7.32
C GLY A 344 13.31 -6.26 5.89
N ASP A 345 12.47 -7.06 5.20
CA ASP A 345 12.11 -6.84 3.79
C ASP A 345 10.65 -6.39 3.60
N MET A 346 9.81 -6.53 4.61
CA MET A 346 8.39 -6.14 4.56
C MET A 346 8.16 -4.67 4.26
N GLY A 347 7.12 -4.36 3.49
CA GLY A 347 6.62 -3.01 3.25
C GLY A 347 6.16 -2.28 4.51
N PHE A 348 6.16 -0.95 4.46
CA PHE A 348 5.86 -0.06 5.59
C PHE A 348 4.50 -0.31 6.24
N GLY A 349 3.44 -0.49 5.45
CA GLY A 349 2.07 -0.65 5.92
C GLY A 349 1.68 -2.09 6.27
N SER A 350 2.45 -3.07 5.81
CA SER A 350 2.09 -4.48 5.94
C SER A 350 2.47 -5.08 7.30
N THR A 351 1.65 -6.03 7.75
CA THR A 351 1.94 -6.90 8.89
C THR A 351 2.46 -8.28 8.42
N LYS A 352 2.04 -8.73 7.25
CA LYS A 352 2.50 -9.96 6.59
C LYS A 352 2.39 -9.80 5.08
N THR A 353 3.40 -10.23 4.34
CA THR A 353 3.47 -10.13 2.88
C THR A 353 3.97 -11.42 2.27
N TYR A 354 3.31 -11.87 1.21
CA TYR A 354 3.82 -12.86 0.28
C TYR A 354 4.23 -12.18 -1.01
N ASP A 355 5.45 -12.46 -1.49
CA ASP A 355 5.85 -12.15 -2.85
C ASP A 355 5.75 -13.39 -3.72
N LEU A 356 5.23 -13.21 -4.93
CA LEU A 356 5.30 -14.18 -5.99
C LEU A 356 6.45 -13.79 -6.90
N GLU A 357 7.36 -14.72 -7.13
CA GLU A 357 8.52 -14.49 -7.97
C GLU A 357 8.48 -15.45 -9.17
N VAL A 358 8.53 -14.89 -10.39
CA VAL A 358 8.53 -15.65 -11.64
C VAL A 358 9.95 -15.98 -12.06
N TRP A 359 10.14 -17.16 -12.61
CA TRP A 359 11.42 -17.59 -13.18
C TRP A 359 11.71 -16.83 -14.48
N LEU A 360 12.92 -16.29 -14.59
CA LEU A 360 13.45 -15.69 -15.82
C LEU A 360 14.67 -16.46 -16.32
N PRO A 361 14.51 -17.27 -17.37
CA PRO A 361 15.59 -18.19 -17.82
C PRO A 361 16.84 -17.48 -18.34
N ALA A 362 16.71 -16.27 -18.91
CA ALA A 362 17.89 -15.52 -19.38
C ALA A 362 18.73 -14.95 -18.23
N GLN A 363 18.13 -14.75 -17.06
CA GLN A 363 18.83 -14.28 -15.86
C GLN A 363 19.17 -15.41 -14.88
N ASP A 364 18.69 -16.63 -15.14
CA ASP A 364 18.82 -17.79 -14.27
C ASP A 364 18.40 -17.48 -12.82
N THR A 365 17.29 -16.76 -12.66
CA THR A 365 16.80 -16.32 -11.34
C THR A 365 15.29 -16.11 -11.30
N TYR A 366 14.76 -16.10 -10.08
CA TYR A 366 13.39 -15.65 -9.81
C TYR A 366 13.36 -14.14 -9.63
N ARG A 367 12.32 -13.49 -10.16
CA ARG A 367 12.05 -12.05 -10.01
C ARG A 367 10.63 -11.80 -9.52
N GLU A 368 10.49 -10.93 -8.55
CA GLU A 368 9.19 -10.49 -8.04
C GLU A 368 8.28 -10.02 -9.17
N ILE A 369 7.05 -10.55 -9.22
CA ILE A 369 6.02 -10.18 -10.19
C ILE A 369 4.72 -9.72 -9.51
N SER A 370 4.53 -10.14 -8.27
CA SER A 370 3.41 -9.73 -7.42
C SER A 370 3.86 -9.67 -5.97
N SER A 371 3.32 -8.73 -5.22
CA SER A 371 3.42 -8.65 -3.77
C SER A 371 2.02 -8.55 -3.20
N VAL A 372 1.68 -9.43 -2.26
CA VAL A 372 0.34 -9.53 -1.65
C VAL A 372 0.47 -9.29 -0.15
N SER A 373 -0.14 -8.23 0.35
CA SER A 373 0.05 -7.74 1.72
C SER A 373 -1.25 -7.65 2.50
N ASN A 374 -1.21 -8.09 3.76
CA ASN A 374 -2.21 -7.76 4.76
C ASN A 374 -1.70 -6.58 5.59
N CYS A 375 -2.46 -5.49 5.60
CA CYS A 375 -2.15 -4.28 6.38
C CYS A 375 -2.91 -4.24 7.71
N GLU A 376 -3.77 -5.21 7.98
CA GLU A 376 -4.70 -5.16 9.11
C GLU A 376 -5.40 -3.79 9.21
N ALA A 377 -5.52 -3.23 10.40
CA ALA A 377 -6.15 -1.94 10.64
C ALA A 377 -5.24 -0.72 10.38
N PHE A 378 -4.01 -0.91 9.89
CA PHE A 378 -3.02 0.16 9.75
C PHE A 378 -3.47 1.27 8.80
N GLN A 379 -3.94 0.89 7.60
CA GLN A 379 -4.49 1.83 6.63
C GLN A 379 -5.89 2.30 7.05
N ALA A 380 -6.74 1.40 7.54
CA ALA A 380 -8.09 1.73 8.01
C ALA A 380 -8.07 2.81 9.11
N ARG A 381 -7.04 2.80 9.99
CA ARG A 381 -6.89 3.84 11.03
C ARG A 381 -6.51 5.21 10.44
N ARG A 382 -5.71 5.24 9.35
CA ARG A 382 -5.41 6.47 8.60
C ARG A 382 -6.63 7.00 7.86
N LEU A 383 -7.38 6.07 7.26
CA LEU A 383 -8.57 6.33 6.45
C LEU A 383 -9.83 6.59 7.29
N GLN A 384 -9.82 6.34 8.60
CA GLN A 384 -11.01 6.30 9.44
C GLN A 384 -12.10 5.33 8.90
N ALA A 385 -11.64 4.27 8.21
CA ALA A 385 -12.50 3.26 7.60
C ALA A 385 -12.98 2.25 8.65
N ARG A 386 -14.28 2.15 8.84
CA ARG A 386 -14.92 1.35 9.90
C ARG A 386 -16.07 0.54 9.34
N PHE A 387 -16.46 -0.46 10.08
CA PHE A 387 -17.73 -1.15 9.88
C PHE A 387 -18.54 -1.17 11.17
N LYS A 388 -19.84 -1.33 11.03
CA LYS A 388 -20.74 -1.45 12.18
C LYS A 388 -20.99 -2.92 12.47
N ASN A 389 -20.46 -3.40 13.60
CA ASN A 389 -20.60 -4.81 13.99
C ASN A 389 -22.03 -5.15 14.45
N ALA A 390 -22.30 -6.44 14.68
CA ALA A 390 -23.60 -6.94 15.11
C ALA A 390 -24.10 -6.33 16.43
N GLN A 391 -23.21 -5.83 17.28
CA GLN A 391 -23.54 -5.12 18.53
C GLN A 391 -23.77 -3.61 18.34
N GLY A 392 -23.72 -3.13 17.10
CA GLY A 392 -23.89 -1.71 16.77
C GLY A 392 -22.67 -0.83 17.06
N LYS A 393 -21.50 -1.41 17.36
CA LYS A 393 -20.24 -0.70 17.57
C LYS A 393 -19.48 -0.53 16.27
N ASN A 394 -18.81 0.62 16.13
CA ASN A 394 -17.90 0.87 15.01
C ASN A 394 -16.54 0.24 15.32
N GLU A 395 -16.08 -0.62 14.42
CA GLU A 395 -14.76 -1.24 14.44
C GLU A 395 -14.00 -0.92 13.15
N LEU A 396 -12.67 -0.88 13.20
CA LEU A 396 -11.85 -0.69 12.01
C LEU A 396 -11.92 -1.93 11.12
N VAL A 397 -12.03 -1.72 9.81
CA VAL A 397 -11.85 -2.79 8.83
C VAL A 397 -10.37 -3.18 8.72
N HIS A 398 -10.07 -4.34 8.16
CA HIS A 398 -8.73 -4.68 7.66
C HIS A 398 -8.65 -4.46 6.16
N THR A 399 -7.48 -4.06 5.68
CA THR A 399 -7.21 -3.83 4.26
C THR A 399 -6.12 -4.75 3.76
N LEU A 400 -6.30 -5.27 2.55
CA LEU A 400 -5.32 -6.07 1.83
C LEU A 400 -5.16 -5.51 0.42
N ASN A 401 -3.95 -5.61 -0.09
CA ASN A 401 -3.64 -5.28 -1.48
C ASN A 401 -2.72 -6.33 -2.09
N GLY A 402 -2.77 -6.49 -3.39
CA GLY A 402 -1.88 -7.38 -4.12
C GLY A 402 -1.96 -7.19 -5.62
N SER A 403 -0.84 -7.42 -6.30
CA SER A 403 -0.81 -7.33 -7.75
C SER A 403 -1.37 -8.60 -8.39
N GLY A 404 -2.26 -8.43 -9.32
CA GLY A 404 -2.82 -9.56 -10.05
C GLY A 404 -2.62 -9.54 -11.58
N LEU A 405 -1.47 -9.13 -12.16
CA LEU A 405 -0.07 -8.94 -11.80
C LEU A 405 0.50 -7.58 -12.26
N ALA A 406 1.84 -7.39 -12.17
CA ALA A 406 2.58 -6.34 -12.88
C ALA A 406 2.66 -6.72 -14.36
N VAL A 407 1.99 -5.97 -15.24
CA VAL A 407 1.80 -6.34 -16.66
C VAL A 407 3.13 -6.37 -17.42
N GLY A 408 4.00 -5.39 -17.18
CA GLY A 408 5.32 -5.34 -17.83
C GLY A 408 6.23 -6.52 -17.44
N ARG A 409 6.25 -6.91 -16.16
CA ARG A 409 7.00 -8.10 -15.70
C ARG A 409 6.39 -9.40 -16.22
N ALA A 410 5.06 -9.49 -16.34
CA ALA A 410 4.41 -10.62 -16.97
C ALA A 410 4.77 -10.73 -18.47
N LEU A 411 4.85 -9.59 -19.17
CA LEU A 411 5.35 -9.55 -20.55
C LEU A 411 6.79 -10.07 -20.64
N VAL A 412 7.68 -9.60 -19.76
CA VAL A 412 9.07 -10.12 -19.69
C VAL A 412 9.08 -11.65 -19.50
N ALA A 413 8.30 -12.13 -18.54
CA ALA A 413 8.23 -13.56 -18.23
C ALA A 413 7.67 -14.41 -19.40
N VAL A 414 6.65 -13.91 -20.10
CA VAL A 414 6.10 -14.58 -21.29
C VAL A 414 7.13 -14.62 -22.41
N LEU A 415 7.82 -13.52 -22.70
CA LEU A 415 8.87 -13.50 -23.73
C LEU A 415 9.97 -14.50 -23.42
N GLU A 416 10.48 -14.49 -22.18
CA GLU A 416 11.65 -15.32 -21.82
C GLU A 416 11.29 -16.81 -21.64
N ASN A 417 10.12 -17.17 -21.08
CA ASN A 417 9.75 -18.56 -20.86
C ASN A 417 9.15 -19.26 -22.10
N HIS A 418 8.52 -18.50 -22.99
CA HIS A 418 7.86 -19.07 -24.18
C HIS A 418 8.61 -18.83 -25.48
N GLN A 419 9.89 -18.43 -25.41
CA GLN A 419 10.76 -18.26 -26.57
C GLN A 419 11.08 -19.59 -27.23
N ASN A 420 11.19 -19.56 -28.55
CA ASN A 420 11.79 -20.64 -29.37
C ASN A 420 13.24 -20.28 -29.72
N GLU A 421 14.01 -21.26 -30.15
CA GLU A 421 15.42 -21.07 -30.54
C GLU A 421 15.57 -20.04 -31.68
N ASP A 422 14.60 -19.96 -32.60
CA ASP A 422 14.56 -18.97 -33.70
C ASP A 422 14.20 -17.55 -33.23
N GLY A 423 13.85 -17.36 -31.96
CA GLY A 423 13.45 -16.07 -31.36
C GLY A 423 11.97 -15.74 -31.52
N SER A 424 11.17 -16.62 -32.11
CA SER A 424 9.71 -16.50 -32.05
C SER A 424 9.21 -16.82 -30.66
N ILE A 425 8.01 -16.32 -30.33
CA ILE A 425 7.39 -16.49 -29.02
C ILE A 425 6.10 -17.27 -29.14
N ASN A 426 6.01 -18.41 -28.48
CA ASN A 426 4.76 -19.15 -28.36
C ASN A 426 3.80 -18.35 -27.47
N VAL A 427 2.56 -18.17 -27.93
CA VAL A 427 1.55 -17.46 -27.15
C VAL A 427 0.85 -18.44 -26.22
N PRO A 428 0.87 -18.21 -24.90
CA PRO A 428 0.07 -19.01 -23.97
C PRO A 428 -1.38 -19.13 -24.42
N ALA A 429 -1.96 -20.32 -24.29
CA ALA A 429 -3.32 -20.59 -24.78
C ALA A 429 -4.35 -19.60 -24.20
N ALA A 430 -4.18 -19.19 -22.95
CA ALA A 430 -5.05 -18.23 -22.28
C ALA A 430 -5.04 -16.82 -22.93
N LEU A 431 -3.98 -16.43 -23.63
CA LEU A 431 -3.86 -15.13 -24.28
C LEU A 431 -4.34 -15.12 -25.73
N ARG A 432 -4.47 -16.27 -26.38
CA ARG A 432 -4.83 -16.35 -27.82
C ARG A 432 -6.13 -15.63 -28.16
N PRO A 433 -7.22 -15.72 -27.35
CA PRO A 433 -8.46 -14.98 -27.62
C PRO A 433 -8.24 -13.46 -27.68
N TYR A 434 -7.35 -12.91 -26.85
CA TYR A 434 -7.09 -11.48 -26.75
C TYR A 434 -6.22 -10.92 -27.86
N ILE A 435 -5.52 -11.79 -28.59
CA ILE A 435 -4.64 -11.39 -29.70
C ILE A 435 -5.11 -11.91 -31.07
N GLY A 436 -6.42 -12.27 -31.16
CA GLY A 436 -7.04 -12.71 -32.41
C GLY A 436 -6.62 -14.10 -32.86
N GLY A 437 -6.37 -14.99 -31.92
CA GLY A 437 -6.05 -16.41 -32.16
C GLY A 437 -4.60 -16.67 -32.57
N ALA A 438 -3.71 -15.69 -32.55
CA ALA A 438 -2.30 -15.90 -32.88
C ALA A 438 -1.66 -16.89 -31.88
N GLU A 439 -1.00 -17.91 -32.42
CA GLU A 439 -0.34 -18.94 -31.61
C GLU A 439 1.17 -18.66 -31.42
N VAL A 440 1.77 -17.94 -32.35
CA VAL A 440 3.19 -17.58 -32.34
C VAL A 440 3.36 -16.14 -32.79
N LEU A 441 4.17 -15.36 -32.06
CA LEU A 441 4.61 -14.05 -32.50
C LEU A 441 5.98 -14.18 -33.19
N ARG A 442 6.12 -13.49 -34.31
CA ARG A 442 7.34 -13.40 -35.12
C ARG A 442 7.63 -11.94 -35.47
N ALA A 443 8.92 -11.64 -35.67
CA ALA A 443 9.38 -10.33 -36.16
C ALA A 443 8.94 -10.06 -37.59
#